data_d021cce3b96ae28f6aafcb38f0dcd727
#
_entry.id   d021cce3b96ae28f6aafcb38f0dcd727
#
_cell.length_a   1.000
_cell.length_b   1.000
_cell.length_c   1.000
_cell.angle_alpha   90.00
_cell.angle_beta   90.00
_cell.angle_gamma   90.00
#
_symmetry.space_group_name_H-M   'P 1'
#
loop_
_entity.id
_entity.type
_entity.pdbx_description
1 polymer ?
#
loop_
_entity_poly.entity_id
_entity_poly.type
_entity_poly.pdbx_seq_one_letter_code
_entity_poly.pdbx_strand_id
1 'polypeptide(L)'
;MKKITITMLAAVLTLSSCCNEPQYPTTFAHRGCWIDGYIPENSLDGIHMAARYGYPTLECDVKFTSDSVLVLMHDGTVNRTMRNTSDYSEIQQKVKVKETPFITLRDNYILASDSIACRKPIPTFAEFMNECEANGILPILHCDIYEGYLAAEERLGSKWIAFTEDYELCRKVRDLDTNVLILYSPKKELYGLGASELIERLDAIGGRCGISSMHYPLMRKSVCDSLRAAGYVTQSSIFPVPHEMDAISNGADIILSDFCWFPTEGMTPARTYHVRNRKSISQSFDGVHLSCMTVRVSCKGAYKLTVNGMEKSYAIDNDGAEIRLGYRMYDTTPSVELVPENADGKAKVNYLKVDIYDF
;
A
#
# COMPACT_ATOMS: atom_id res chain seq x y z
N MET A 1 17.31 -29.32 -6.85
CA MET A 1 16.92 -27.96 -6.48
C MET A 1 15.94 -27.49 -7.54
N LYS A 2 14.66 -27.33 -7.18
CA LYS A 2 13.54 -27.10 -8.12
C LYS A 2 13.39 -25.57 -8.31
N LYS A 3 13.44 -25.15 -9.57
CA LYS A 3 13.14 -23.79 -10.02
C LYS A 3 11.65 -23.50 -9.81
N ILE A 4 11.29 -22.79 -8.74
CA ILE A 4 9.92 -22.36 -8.43
C ILE A 4 9.96 -20.84 -8.17
N THR A 5 10.27 -20.02 -9.12
CA THR A 5 10.30 -18.58 -8.77
C THR A 5 9.95 -17.61 -9.91
N ILE A 6 9.52 -18.11 -11.08
CA ILE A 6 9.22 -17.19 -12.21
C ILE A 6 7.71 -16.93 -12.39
N THR A 7 6.83 -17.65 -11.68
CA THR A 7 5.39 -17.64 -11.95
C THR A 7 4.60 -16.55 -11.19
N MET A 8 5.12 -16.00 -10.10
CA MET A 8 4.34 -15.06 -9.28
C MET A 8 4.21 -13.64 -9.88
N LEU A 9 5.25 -13.09 -10.48
CA LEU A 9 5.14 -11.74 -11.05
C LEU A 9 4.34 -11.72 -12.36
N ALA A 10 4.34 -12.81 -13.11
CA ALA A 10 3.49 -12.97 -14.28
C ALA A 10 2.01 -13.13 -13.90
N ALA A 11 1.70 -13.77 -12.76
CA ALA A 11 0.32 -13.94 -12.29
C ALA A 11 -0.36 -12.63 -11.89
N VAL A 12 0.37 -11.65 -11.35
CA VAL A 12 -0.19 -10.34 -11.00
C VAL A 12 -0.61 -9.53 -12.23
N LEU A 13 -0.06 -9.82 -13.40
CA LEU A 13 -0.31 -9.05 -14.63
C LEU A 13 -0.99 -9.85 -15.76
N THR A 14 -1.21 -11.16 -15.61
CA THR A 14 -1.81 -12.00 -16.66
C THR A 14 -3.24 -12.50 -16.38
N LEU A 15 -3.86 -12.13 -15.25
CA LEU A 15 -5.24 -12.55 -14.91
C LEU A 15 -6.33 -11.70 -15.60
N SER A 16 -6.03 -11.02 -16.66
CA SER A 16 -6.96 -10.13 -17.38
C SER A 16 -7.65 -10.80 -18.57
N SER A 17 -7.96 -12.10 -18.51
CA SER A 17 -8.75 -12.69 -19.59
C SER A 17 -9.51 -13.94 -19.13
N CYS A 18 -10.81 -13.79 -18.98
CA CYS A 18 -11.86 -14.77 -18.79
C CYS A 18 -12.44 -14.91 -17.38
N CYS A 19 -13.12 -13.88 -16.87
CA CYS A 19 -14.34 -14.02 -16.04
C CYS A 19 -14.90 -12.62 -15.76
N ASN A 20 -16.19 -12.41 -15.86
CA ASN A 20 -16.90 -11.16 -15.54
C ASN A 20 -17.02 -10.88 -14.02
N GLU A 21 -16.06 -11.29 -13.23
CA GLU A 21 -15.99 -10.91 -11.82
C GLU A 21 -15.24 -9.58 -11.66
N PRO A 22 -15.68 -8.67 -10.80
CA PRO A 22 -14.97 -7.42 -10.54
C PRO A 22 -13.56 -7.74 -10.06
N GLN A 23 -12.57 -7.33 -10.86
CA GLN A 23 -11.17 -7.54 -10.53
C GLN A 23 -10.78 -6.54 -9.44
N TYR A 24 -10.49 -7.05 -8.25
CA TYR A 24 -10.01 -6.21 -7.16
C TYR A 24 -8.54 -5.83 -7.39
N PRO A 25 -8.15 -4.59 -7.06
CA PRO A 25 -6.77 -4.16 -7.20
C PRO A 25 -5.84 -4.95 -6.27
N THR A 26 -4.59 -5.08 -6.70
CA THR A 26 -3.55 -5.63 -5.84
C THR A 26 -3.16 -4.59 -4.79
N THR A 27 -3.09 -4.98 -3.52
CA THR A 27 -2.67 -4.08 -2.45
C THR A 27 -1.18 -4.19 -2.20
N PHE A 28 -0.51 -3.05 -2.13
CA PHE A 28 0.87 -2.89 -1.74
C PHE A 28 0.94 -2.16 -0.39
N ALA A 29 1.82 -2.63 0.49
CA ALA A 29 1.98 -2.02 1.81
C ALA A 29 2.88 -0.77 1.71
N HIS A 30 2.34 0.41 2.02
CA HIS A 30 3.06 1.68 2.03
C HIS A 30 4.01 1.74 3.23
N ARG A 31 5.29 2.09 2.99
CA ARG A 31 6.38 2.09 4.00
C ARG A 31 6.52 0.78 4.77
N GLY A 32 6.25 -0.34 4.12
CA GLY A 32 6.10 -1.63 4.76
C GLY A 32 4.73 -1.84 5.39
N CYS A 33 4.53 -3.00 5.99
CA CYS A 33 3.31 -3.29 6.73
C CYS A 33 3.45 -2.77 8.17
N TRP A 34 3.54 -1.44 8.32
CA TRP A 34 3.63 -0.79 9.62
C TRP A 34 2.27 -0.76 10.34
N ILE A 35 2.31 -0.69 11.66
CA ILE A 35 1.14 -0.60 12.52
C ILE A 35 1.43 0.49 13.55
N ASP A 36 0.60 1.53 13.58
CA ASP A 36 0.81 2.69 14.43
C ASP A 36 1.05 2.30 15.90
N GLY A 37 2.07 2.90 16.48
CA GLY A 37 2.52 2.61 17.83
C GLY A 37 3.21 1.25 18.02
N TYR A 38 3.11 0.29 17.09
CA TYR A 38 3.62 -1.07 17.28
C TYR A 38 4.73 -1.46 16.31
N ILE A 39 4.48 -1.43 15.01
CA ILE A 39 5.47 -1.76 13.99
C ILE A 39 5.87 -0.47 13.26
N PRO A 40 7.12 -0.02 13.38
CA PRO A 40 7.55 1.21 12.74
C PRO A 40 7.48 1.15 11.22
N GLU A 41 7.17 2.28 10.58
CA GLU A 41 7.31 2.45 9.14
C GLU A 41 8.77 2.30 8.71
N ASN A 42 9.01 1.89 7.48
CA ASN A 42 10.35 1.70 6.91
C ASN A 42 11.27 0.83 7.80
N SER A 43 10.72 -0.24 8.38
CA SER A 43 11.42 -1.16 9.28
C SER A 43 11.49 -2.58 8.72
N LEU A 44 12.46 -3.38 9.18
CA LEU A 44 12.54 -4.81 8.83
C LEU A 44 11.35 -5.59 9.41
N ASP A 45 10.82 -5.17 10.57
CA ASP A 45 9.61 -5.78 11.14
C ASP A 45 8.39 -5.58 10.25
N GLY A 46 8.32 -4.46 9.53
CA GLY A 46 7.29 -4.20 8.52
C GLY A 46 7.33 -5.19 7.34
N ILE A 47 8.51 -5.72 6.98
CA ILE A 47 8.66 -6.77 5.96
C ILE A 47 8.10 -8.08 6.48
N HIS A 48 8.48 -8.48 7.69
CA HIS A 48 7.98 -9.73 8.32
C HIS A 48 6.46 -9.71 8.43
N MET A 49 5.91 -8.56 8.79
CA MET A 49 4.46 -8.40 8.89
C MET A 49 3.79 -8.44 7.51
N ALA A 50 4.39 -7.84 6.48
CA ALA A 50 3.89 -7.93 5.11
C ALA A 50 3.85 -9.39 4.63
N ALA A 51 4.92 -10.14 4.87
CA ALA A 51 4.97 -11.57 4.54
C ALA A 51 3.90 -12.37 5.30
N ARG A 52 3.74 -12.11 6.60
CA ARG A 52 2.74 -12.75 7.46
C ARG A 52 1.30 -12.49 7.00
N TYR A 53 1.01 -11.27 6.58
CA TYR A 53 -0.29 -10.90 6.04
C TYR A 53 -0.49 -11.28 4.57
N GLY A 54 0.53 -11.88 3.93
CA GLY A 54 0.45 -12.31 2.54
C GLY A 54 0.51 -11.17 1.52
N TYR A 55 1.09 -10.02 1.87
CA TYR A 55 1.40 -8.98 0.90
C TYR A 55 2.50 -9.45 -0.04
N PRO A 56 2.29 -9.40 -1.36
CA PRO A 56 3.34 -9.79 -2.31
C PRO A 56 4.42 -8.72 -2.46
N THR A 57 4.11 -7.49 -2.04
CA THR A 57 4.89 -6.30 -2.36
C THR A 57 4.73 -5.27 -1.26
N LEU A 58 5.81 -4.55 -0.96
CA LEU A 58 5.80 -3.41 -0.07
C LEU A 58 6.67 -2.28 -0.62
N GLU A 59 6.33 -1.06 -0.23
CA GLU A 59 7.07 0.12 -0.60
C GLU A 59 7.98 0.56 0.55
N CYS A 60 9.12 1.16 0.19
CA CYS A 60 10.05 1.80 1.12
C CYS A 60 10.60 3.10 0.57
N ASP A 61 10.94 4.01 1.47
CA ASP A 61 11.61 5.28 1.17
C ASP A 61 13.12 5.16 1.39
N VAL A 62 13.92 5.54 0.40
CA VAL A 62 15.39 5.42 0.46
C VAL A 62 16.04 6.80 0.49
N LYS A 63 16.99 7.00 1.41
CA LYS A 63 17.78 8.24 1.55
C LYS A 63 19.25 7.97 1.79
N PHE A 64 20.10 8.94 1.43
CA PHE A 64 21.51 8.96 1.82
C PHE A 64 21.73 9.59 3.20
N THR A 65 22.65 8.99 3.95
CA THR A 65 23.34 9.63 5.08
C THR A 65 24.47 10.55 4.59
N SER A 66 25.10 11.30 5.50
CA SER A 66 26.20 12.20 5.11
C SER A 66 27.46 11.49 4.59
N ASP A 67 27.63 10.23 4.94
CA ASP A 67 28.71 9.34 4.49
C ASP A 67 28.27 8.37 3.38
N SER A 68 27.21 8.72 2.65
CA SER A 68 26.69 8.02 1.47
C SER A 68 26.21 6.59 1.72
N VAL A 69 25.77 6.27 2.91
CA VAL A 69 25.08 5.00 3.19
C VAL A 69 23.59 5.16 2.87
N LEU A 70 23.04 4.24 2.08
CA LEU A 70 21.60 4.19 1.81
C LEU A 70 20.86 3.58 2.99
N VAL A 71 19.88 4.31 3.53
CA VAL A 71 19.04 3.92 4.68
C VAL A 71 17.56 4.09 4.35
N LEU A 72 16.70 3.42 5.12
CA LEU A 72 15.24 3.56 4.98
C LEU A 72 14.74 4.70 5.87
N MET A 73 14.18 5.73 5.27
CA MET A 73 13.57 6.86 5.98
C MET A 73 12.72 7.70 5.05
N HIS A 74 11.46 7.93 5.42
CA HIS A 74 10.58 8.82 4.66
C HIS A 74 10.99 10.29 4.84
N ASP A 75 11.10 10.75 6.09
CA ASP A 75 11.34 12.15 6.40
C ASP A 75 12.80 12.55 6.14
N GLY A 76 13.04 13.81 5.89
CA GLY A 76 14.41 14.35 5.85
C GLY A 76 15.09 14.41 7.22
N THR A 77 14.35 14.12 8.31
CA THR A 77 14.84 14.09 9.70
C THR A 77 14.33 12.85 10.43
N VAL A 78 15.05 12.39 11.42
CA VAL A 78 14.67 11.20 12.20
C VAL A 78 13.69 11.49 13.35
N ASN A 79 13.40 12.76 13.62
CA ASN A 79 12.72 13.21 14.85
C ASN A 79 11.32 12.60 15.07
N ARG A 80 10.53 12.38 14.00
CA ARG A 80 9.18 11.83 14.11
C ARG A 80 9.21 10.33 14.41
N THR A 81 10.05 9.60 13.73
CA THR A 81 10.03 8.13 13.67
C THR A 81 11.05 7.46 14.60
N MET A 82 11.92 8.25 15.26
CA MET A 82 12.95 7.69 16.12
C MET A 82 12.97 8.33 17.53
N ARG A 83 13.65 7.69 18.44
CA ARG A 83 13.88 8.11 19.83
C ARG A 83 15.36 7.99 20.17
N ASN A 84 15.82 8.72 21.20
CA ASN A 84 17.17 8.54 21.74
C ASN A 84 17.36 7.12 22.25
N THR A 85 18.47 6.47 21.90
CA THR A 85 18.76 5.10 22.33
C THR A 85 18.96 5.01 23.85
N SER A 86 19.53 6.07 24.46
CA SER A 86 19.94 6.06 25.87
C SER A 86 18.78 6.00 26.86
N ASP A 87 17.66 6.67 26.58
CA ASP A 87 16.55 6.85 27.53
C ASP A 87 15.17 6.78 26.87
N TYR A 88 15.13 6.52 25.56
CA TYR A 88 13.91 6.47 24.76
C TYR A 88 13.13 7.80 24.70
N SER A 89 13.75 8.92 25.05
CA SER A 89 13.14 10.23 24.97
C SER A 89 13.00 10.72 23.54
N GLU A 90 12.12 11.68 23.32
CA GLU A 90 11.99 12.38 22.04
C GLU A 90 13.27 13.17 21.70
N ILE A 91 13.60 13.21 20.42
CA ILE A 91 14.77 13.93 19.91
C ILE A 91 14.41 15.40 19.79
N GLN A 92 14.95 16.23 20.67
CA GLN A 92 14.61 17.66 20.74
C GLN A 92 15.27 18.48 19.63
N GLN A 93 16.52 18.19 19.30
CA GLN A 93 17.24 18.86 18.23
C GLN A 93 16.89 18.26 16.85
N LYS A 94 16.86 19.09 15.82
CA LYS A 94 16.60 18.62 14.47
C LYS A 94 17.79 17.81 13.91
N VAL A 95 17.62 16.52 13.72
CA VAL A 95 18.63 15.59 13.18
C VAL A 95 18.28 15.22 11.74
N LYS A 96 19.03 15.77 10.79
CA LYS A 96 18.80 15.51 9.37
C LYS A 96 19.58 14.29 8.89
N VAL A 97 18.92 13.38 8.21
CA VAL A 97 19.51 12.14 7.68
C VAL A 97 20.74 12.44 6.81
N LYS A 98 20.58 13.32 5.83
CA LYS A 98 21.65 13.67 4.87
C LYS A 98 22.85 14.43 5.47
N GLU A 99 22.74 14.93 6.69
CA GLU A 99 23.79 15.69 7.39
C GLU A 99 24.45 14.89 8.52
N THR A 100 23.99 13.66 8.78
CA THR A 100 24.44 12.81 9.88
C THR A 100 25.07 11.52 9.34
N PRO A 101 26.26 11.11 9.81
CA PRO A 101 26.87 9.83 9.43
C PRO A 101 26.01 8.65 9.88
N PHE A 102 26.02 7.57 9.11
CA PHE A 102 25.23 6.37 9.37
C PHE A 102 25.46 5.80 10.78
N ILE A 103 26.72 5.66 11.17
CA ILE A 103 27.04 5.12 12.50
C ILE A 103 26.45 5.97 13.64
N THR A 104 26.43 7.30 13.48
CA THR A 104 25.82 8.21 14.47
C THR A 104 24.30 8.01 14.52
N LEU A 105 23.65 7.83 13.38
CA LEU A 105 22.21 7.54 13.36
C LEU A 105 21.90 6.20 14.05
N ARG A 106 22.69 5.18 13.75
CA ARG A 106 22.48 3.81 14.22
C ARG A 106 22.74 3.64 15.72
N ASP A 107 23.75 4.32 16.25
CA ASP A 107 24.16 4.18 17.65
C ASP A 107 23.31 5.04 18.60
N ASN A 108 22.90 6.23 18.16
CA ASN A 108 22.24 7.21 19.04
C ASN A 108 20.72 7.19 18.95
N TYR A 109 20.14 6.55 17.92
CA TYR A 109 18.68 6.58 17.72
C TYR A 109 18.12 5.20 17.36
N ILE A 110 16.91 4.92 17.87
CA ILE A 110 16.16 3.69 17.59
C ILE A 110 14.76 4.04 17.09
N LEU A 111 14.17 3.18 16.28
CA LEU A 111 12.82 3.34 15.77
C LEU A 111 11.81 3.43 16.90
N ALA A 112 10.88 4.36 16.81
CA ALA A 112 9.83 4.56 17.81
C ALA A 112 8.80 3.44 17.73
N SER A 113 8.59 2.74 18.86
CA SER A 113 7.58 1.71 18.99
C SER A 113 7.19 1.50 20.45
N ASP A 114 5.93 1.19 20.75
CA ASP A 114 5.48 0.74 22.06
C ASP A 114 5.98 -0.68 22.35
N SER A 115 6.18 -1.49 21.32
CA SER A 115 6.82 -2.80 21.40
C SER A 115 8.33 -2.66 21.54
N ILE A 116 8.88 -3.08 22.68
CA ILE A 116 10.34 -3.09 22.92
C ILE A 116 11.07 -3.91 21.84
N ALA A 117 10.48 -5.02 21.39
CA ALA A 117 11.06 -5.89 20.36
C ALA A 117 11.23 -5.20 19.00
N CYS A 118 10.41 -4.17 18.69
CA CYS A 118 10.46 -3.40 17.46
C CYS A 118 11.29 -2.11 17.57
N ARG A 119 11.85 -1.81 18.75
CA ARG A 119 12.79 -0.69 18.98
C ARG A 119 14.17 -1.05 18.42
N LYS A 120 14.33 -0.94 17.13
CA LYS A 120 15.55 -1.33 16.41
C LYS A 120 16.24 -0.12 15.80
N PRO A 121 17.55 -0.21 15.50
CA PRO A 121 18.22 0.84 14.75
C PRO A 121 17.62 1.05 13.36
N ILE A 122 17.89 2.21 12.77
CA ILE A 122 17.55 2.48 11.36
C ILE A 122 18.15 1.40 10.45
N PRO A 123 17.36 0.75 9.57
CA PRO A 123 17.90 -0.25 8.67
C PRO A 123 18.64 0.42 7.49
N THR A 124 19.69 -0.25 7.02
CA THR A 124 20.28 0.06 5.73
C THR A 124 19.39 -0.49 4.62
N PHE A 125 19.50 0.09 3.44
CA PHE A 125 18.82 -0.42 2.25
C PHE A 125 19.30 -1.84 1.87
N ALA A 126 20.56 -2.16 2.11
CA ALA A 126 21.09 -3.51 1.91
C ALA A 126 20.44 -4.55 2.84
N GLU A 127 20.28 -4.23 4.13
CA GLU A 127 19.56 -5.08 5.09
C GLU A 127 18.11 -5.30 4.64
N PHE A 128 17.45 -4.25 4.19
CA PHE A 128 16.08 -4.30 3.67
C PHE A 128 15.95 -5.22 2.45
N MET A 129 16.81 -5.06 1.43
CA MET A 129 16.77 -5.91 0.22
C MET A 129 16.99 -7.38 0.55
N ASN A 130 17.93 -7.68 1.47
CA ASN A 130 18.18 -9.04 1.92
C ASN A 130 16.94 -9.65 2.59
N GLU A 131 16.26 -8.87 3.43
CA GLU A 131 15.07 -9.32 4.13
C GLU A 131 13.87 -9.49 3.19
N CYS A 132 13.70 -8.61 2.21
CA CYS A 132 12.68 -8.77 1.16
C CYS A 132 12.91 -10.06 0.38
N GLU A 133 14.14 -10.35 -0.04
CA GLU A 133 14.48 -11.58 -0.76
C GLU A 133 14.23 -12.83 0.09
N ALA A 134 14.63 -12.81 1.37
CA ALA A 134 14.42 -13.92 2.30
C ALA A 134 12.95 -14.25 2.54
N ASN A 135 12.07 -13.25 2.50
CA ASN A 135 10.64 -13.38 2.71
C ASN A 135 9.81 -13.47 1.42
N GLY A 136 10.46 -13.44 0.25
CA GLY A 136 9.78 -13.51 -1.05
C GLY A 136 8.93 -12.27 -1.38
N ILE A 137 9.23 -11.12 -0.78
CA ILE A 137 8.58 -9.84 -0.99
C ILE A 137 9.25 -9.09 -2.14
N LEU A 138 8.46 -8.55 -3.06
CA LEU A 138 8.93 -7.69 -4.13
C LEU A 138 8.96 -6.23 -3.62
N PRO A 139 10.14 -5.59 -3.50
CA PRO A 139 10.20 -4.20 -3.02
C PRO A 139 9.79 -3.20 -4.08
N ILE A 140 9.09 -2.14 -3.66
CA ILE A 140 8.90 -0.90 -4.40
C ILE A 140 9.81 0.14 -3.75
N LEU A 141 10.61 0.79 -4.57
CA LEU A 141 11.57 1.78 -4.12
C LEU A 141 11.07 3.17 -4.44
N HIS A 142 10.62 3.90 -3.43
CA HIS A 142 10.37 5.33 -3.52
C HIS A 142 11.69 6.06 -3.27
N CYS A 143 12.31 6.48 -4.35
CA CYS A 143 13.66 7.00 -4.31
C CYS A 143 13.86 8.07 -5.39
N ASP A 144 14.46 9.20 -4.99
CA ASP A 144 14.87 10.27 -5.91
C ASP A 144 16.39 10.21 -6.19
N ILE A 145 17.02 9.06 -5.89
CA ILE A 145 18.48 8.86 -5.96
C ILE A 145 18.76 7.69 -6.91
N TYR A 146 19.46 7.96 -8.02
CA TYR A 146 19.78 6.93 -9.02
C TYR A 146 20.56 5.75 -8.44
N GLU A 147 21.48 6.01 -7.53
CA GLU A 147 22.28 5.01 -6.83
C GLU A 147 21.47 4.00 -6.02
N GLY A 148 20.27 4.40 -5.55
CA GLY A 148 19.33 3.49 -4.90
C GLY A 148 18.81 2.43 -5.89
N TYR A 149 18.46 2.83 -7.10
CA TYR A 149 18.01 1.92 -8.16
C TYR A 149 19.15 1.05 -8.68
N LEU A 150 20.35 1.62 -8.81
CA LEU A 150 21.55 0.87 -9.19
C LEU A 150 21.85 -0.24 -8.17
N ALA A 151 21.80 0.06 -6.87
CA ALA A 151 22.01 -0.93 -5.81
C ALA A 151 20.92 -2.03 -5.81
N ALA A 152 19.66 -1.68 -6.13
CA ALA A 152 18.60 -2.65 -6.27
C ALA A 152 18.81 -3.59 -7.47
N GLU A 153 19.19 -3.03 -8.61
CA GLU A 153 19.48 -3.81 -9.82
C GLU A 153 20.66 -4.77 -9.62
N GLU A 154 21.76 -4.29 -9.03
CA GLU A 154 22.92 -5.11 -8.72
C GLU A 154 22.60 -6.27 -7.77
N ARG A 155 21.68 -6.06 -6.81
CA ARG A 155 21.36 -7.04 -5.79
C ARG A 155 20.23 -7.99 -6.18
N LEU A 156 19.18 -7.49 -6.83
CA LEU A 156 17.92 -8.19 -7.05
C LEU A 156 17.66 -8.52 -8.53
N GLY A 157 18.49 -7.99 -9.46
CA GLY A 157 18.14 -7.99 -10.88
C GLY A 157 16.78 -7.30 -11.07
N SER A 158 16.00 -7.70 -12.04
CA SER A 158 14.68 -7.09 -12.33
C SER A 158 13.58 -7.37 -11.27
N LYS A 159 13.91 -7.77 -10.03
CA LYS A 159 12.94 -8.13 -9.00
C LYS A 159 12.67 -6.97 -8.03
N TRP A 160 12.30 -5.83 -8.56
CA TRP A 160 11.93 -4.63 -7.83
C TRP A 160 11.05 -3.73 -8.69
N ILE A 161 10.45 -2.72 -8.10
CA ILE A 161 9.61 -1.74 -8.78
C ILE A 161 10.17 -0.36 -8.46
N ALA A 162 10.36 0.48 -9.48
CA ALA A 162 10.73 1.88 -9.29
C ALA A 162 9.49 2.72 -9.04
N PHE A 163 9.58 3.65 -8.09
CA PHE A 163 8.56 4.64 -7.81
C PHE A 163 9.24 5.99 -7.58
N THR A 164 8.98 6.98 -8.42
CA THR A 164 9.58 8.32 -8.31
C THR A 164 8.70 9.40 -8.93
N GLU A 165 8.85 10.62 -8.43
CA GLU A 165 8.25 11.84 -8.99
C GLU A 165 9.14 12.50 -10.06
N ASP A 166 10.40 12.07 -10.20
CA ASP A 166 11.35 12.60 -11.16
C ASP A 166 11.24 11.87 -12.51
N TYR A 167 10.71 12.59 -13.50
CA TYR A 167 10.50 12.06 -14.84
C TYR A 167 11.81 11.66 -15.56
N GLU A 168 12.87 12.46 -15.40
CA GLU A 168 14.17 12.14 -16.00
C GLU A 168 14.83 10.94 -15.31
N LEU A 169 14.58 10.77 -14.01
CA LEU A 169 15.01 9.60 -13.28
C LEU A 169 14.28 8.32 -13.76
N CYS A 170 12.99 8.41 -14.08
CA CYS A 170 12.28 7.29 -14.72
C CYS A 170 12.98 6.81 -16.00
N ARG A 171 13.43 7.73 -16.84
CA ARG A 171 14.15 7.41 -18.08
C ARG A 171 15.50 6.76 -17.81
N LYS A 172 16.28 7.30 -16.88
CA LYS A 172 17.56 6.71 -16.46
C LYS A 172 17.39 5.30 -15.89
N VAL A 173 16.35 5.07 -15.11
CA VAL A 173 16.02 3.74 -14.58
C VAL A 173 15.63 2.78 -15.71
N ARG A 174 14.94 3.25 -16.74
CA ARG A 174 14.64 2.45 -17.93
C ARG A 174 15.88 2.04 -18.70
N ASP A 175 16.87 2.92 -18.79
CA ASP A 175 18.16 2.60 -19.39
C ASP A 175 18.95 1.57 -18.57
N LEU A 176 18.73 1.53 -17.24
CA LEU A 176 19.34 0.54 -16.35
C LEU A 176 18.72 -0.84 -16.53
N ASP A 177 17.37 -0.94 -16.54
CA ASP A 177 16.64 -2.20 -16.73
C ASP A 177 15.37 -2.00 -17.57
N THR A 178 15.28 -2.75 -18.65
CA THR A 178 14.14 -2.73 -19.58
C THR A 178 12.91 -3.49 -19.06
N ASN A 179 13.05 -4.34 -18.03
CA ASN A 179 12.00 -5.24 -17.54
C ASN A 179 11.32 -4.75 -16.25
N VAL A 180 12.00 -3.89 -15.48
CA VAL A 180 11.46 -3.38 -14.22
C VAL A 180 10.19 -2.55 -14.47
N LEU A 181 9.21 -2.67 -13.58
CA LEU A 181 8.04 -1.80 -13.59
C LEU A 181 8.42 -0.43 -13.02
N ILE A 182 8.15 0.65 -13.77
CA ILE A 182 8.35 2.03 -13.33
C ILE A 182 7.00 2.68 -13.09
N LEU A 183 6.74 3.09 -11.86
CA LEU A 183 5.57 3.86 -11.45
C LEU A 183 5.97 5.34 -11.36
N TYR A 184 5.60 6.10 -12.37
CA TYR A 184 5.82 7.55 -12.40
C TYR A 184 4.72 8.25 -11.60
N SER A 185 5.10 9.06 -10.64
CA SER A 185 4.19 9.91 -9.86
C SER A 185 4.28 11.37 -10.34
N PRO A 186 3.33 11.85 -11.16
CA PRO A 186 3.37 13.22 -11.65
C PRO A 186 3.30 14.23 -10.51
N LYS A 187 4.13 15.28 -10.55
CA LYS A 187 4.08 16.39 -9.59
C LYS A 187 2.79 17.21 -9.75
N LYS A 188 2.46 17.99 -8.71
CA LYS A 188 1.20 18.74 -8.58
C LYS A 188 0.83 19.58 -9.80
N GLU A 189 1.79 20.21 -10.44
CA GLU A 189 1.59 21.03 -11.66
C GLU A 189 1.07 20.22 -12.85
N LEU A 190 1.20 18.90 -12.81
CA LEU A 190 0.77 17.97 -13.86
C LEU A 190 -0.57 17.28 -13.56
N TYR A 191 -1.22 17.59 -12.44
CA TYR A 191 -2.48 16.90 -12.06
C TYR A 191 -3.67 17.21 -12.97
N GLY A 192 -3.56 18.25 -13.81
CA GLY A 192 -4.55 18.58 -14.82
C GLY A 192 -4.44 17.81 -16.14
N LEU A 193 -3.40 17.00 -16.31
CA LEU A 193 -3.18 16.26 -17.55
C LEU A 193 -4.31 15.27 -17.84
N GLY A 194 -4.64 15.15 -19.14
CA GLY A 194 -5.53 14.12 -19.64
C GLY A 194 -4.82 12.78 -19.88
N ALA A 195 -5.61 11.76 -20.19
CA ALA A 195 -5.07 10.42 -20.45
C ALA A 195 -4.05 10.40 -21.60
N SER A 196 -4.31 11.13 -22.69
CA SER A 196 -3.42 11.19 -23.86
C SER A 196 -2.03 11.73 -23.51
N GLU A 197 -1.97 12.82 -22.74
CA GLU A 197 -0.71 13.44 -22.33
C GLU A 197 0.07 12.55 -21.34
N LEU A 198 -0.63 11.79 -20.50
CA LEU A 198 0.00 10.79 -19.61
C LEU A 198 0.55 9.63 -20.42
N ILE A 199 -0.19 9.14 -21.43
CA ILE A 199 0.25 8.07 -22.33
C ILE A 199 1.51 8.49 -23.08
N GLU A 200 1.56 9.70 -23.67
CA GLU A 200 2.75 10.22 -24.34
C GLU A 200 3.99 10.22 -23.45
N ARG A 201 3.82 10.57 -22.15
CA ARG A 201 4.92 10.52 -21.18
C ARG A 201 5.36 9.10 -20.90
N LEU A 202 4.43 8.18 -20.73
CA LEU A 202 4.74 6.77 -20.48
C LEU A 202 5.38 6.10 -21.70
N ASP A 203 4.91 6.42 -22.93
CA ASP A 203 5.55 5.98 -24.17
C ASP A 203 7.02 6.42 -24.25
N ALA A 204 7.33 7.65 -23.80
CA ALA A 204 8.70 8.17 -23.78
C ALA A 204 9.59 7.56 -22.66
N ILE A 205 9.00 7.04 -21.57
CA ILE A 205 9.72 6.21 -20.59
C ILE A 205 9.96 4.82 -21.19
N GLY A 206 8.95 4.28 -21.88
CA GLY A 206 8.99 2.97 -22.53
C GLY A 206 8.91 1.78 -21.60
N GLY A 207 8.81 0.58 -22.18
CA GLY A 207 8.76 -0.67 -21.42
C GLY A 207 7.57 -0.78 -20.47
N ARG A 208 7.75 -1.49 -19.36
CA ARG A 208 6.70 -1.67 -18.33
C ARG A 208 6.64 -0.46 -17.43
N CYS A 209 5.61 0.35 -17.57
CA CYS A 209 5.44 1.53 -16.71
C CYS A 209 3.97 1.82 -16.42
N GLY A 210 3.74 2.76 -15.54
CA GLY A 210 2.42 3.20 -15.13
C GLY A 210 2.44 4.51 -14.38
N ILE A 211 1.25 4.99 -14.03
CA ILE A 211 1.04 6.19 -13.22
C ILE A 211 0.74 5.80 -11.79
N SER A 212 1.43 6.43 -10.86
CA SER A 212 1.09 6.43 -9.44
C SER A 212 0.58 7.81 -9.04
N SER A 213 -0.51 7.90 -8.30
CA SER A 213 -0.99 9.19 -7.82
C SER A 213 -1.75 9.08 -6.50
N MET A 214 -1.48 10.04 -5.59
CA MET A 214 -2.31 10.32 -4.42
C MET A 214 -3.49 11.23 -4.77
N HIS A 215 -3.51 11.81 -5.97
CA HIS A 215 -4.46 12.84 -6.33
C HIS A 215 -5.56 12.31 -7.23
N TYR A 216 -6.74 12.44 -6.72
CA TYR A 216 -8.00 12.05 -7.29
C TYR A 216 -8.22 12.43 -8.76
N PRO A 217 -7.83 13.64 -9.23
CA PRO A 217 -8.06 14.01 -10.62
C PRO A 217 -7.35 13.14 -11.66
N LEU A 218 -6.15 12.62 -11.32
CA LEU A 218 -5.39 11.74 -12.22
C LEU A 218 -5.89 10.31 -12.21
N MET A 219 -6.57 9.89 -11.13
CA MET A 219 -7.02 8.51 -10.93
C MET A 219 -8.52 8.34 -11.14
N ARG A 220 -9.17 9.26 -11.85
CA ARG A 220 -10.58 9.10 -12.25
C ARG A 220 -10.75 7.96 -13.26
N LYS A 221 -11.91 7.32 -13.20
CA LYS A 221 -12.20 6.12 -14.00
C LYS A 221 -11.85 6.24 -15.50
N SER A 222 -12.18 7.35 -16.13
CA SER A 222 -11.90 7.56 -17.57
C SER A 222 -10.39 7.58 -17.87
N VAL A 223 -9.56 8.07 -16.95
CA VAL A 223 -8.10 8.08 -17.10
C VAL A 223 -7.55 6.66 -16.87
N CYS A 224 -7.96 5.99 -15.81
CA CYS A 224 -7.55 4.61 -15.53
C CYS A 224 -7.92 3.66 -16.69
N ASP A 225 -9.14 3.76 -17.21
CA ASP A 225 -9.60 2.94 -18.34
C ASP A 225 -8.75 3.19 -19.60
N SER A 226 -8.42 4.45 -19.88
CA SER A 226 -7.59 4.81 -21.06
C SER A 226 -6.15 4.34 -20.91
N LEU A 227 -5.55 4.51 -19.74
CA LEU A 227 -4.18 4.04 -19.44
C LEU A 227 -4.12 2.50 -19.55
N ARG A 228 -5.09 1.80 -18.97
CA ARG A 228 -5.16 0.34 -19.07
C ARG A 228 -5.35 -0.13 -20.51
N ALA A 229 -6.21 0.53 -21.29
CA ALA A 229 -6.40 0.21 -22.72
C ALA A 229 -5.12 0.41 -23.54
N ALA A 230 -4.25 1.33 -23.13
CA ALA A 230 -2.93 1.55 -23.70
C ALA A 230 -1.84 0.58 -23.14
N GLY A 231 -2.20 -0.30 -22.20
CA GLY A 231 -1.28 -1.28 -21.61
C GLY A 231 -0.50 -0.80 -20.40
N TYR A 232 -0.87 0.35 -19.81
CA TYR A 232 -0.21 0.93 -18.65
C TYR A 232 -0.89 0.58 -17.35
N VAL A 233 -0.07 0.50 -16.28
CA VAL A 233 -0.53 0.20 -14.93
C VAL A 233 -0.98 1.49 -14.23
N THR A 234 -2.02 1.39 -13.41
CA THR A 234 -2.51 2.49 -12.58
C THR A 234 -2.39 2.14 -11.10
N GLN A 235 -1.70 2.98 -10.33
CA GLN A 235 -1.58 2.87 -8.89
C GLN A 235 -2.22 4.07 -8.21
N SER A 236 -3.13 3.81 -7.29
CA SER A 236 -3.66 4.82 -6.38
C SER A 236 -3.00 4.71 -5.02
N SER A 237 -2.35 5.77 -4.58
CA SER A 237 -1.80 5.86 -3.23
C SER A 237 -2.87 6.41 -2.29
N ILE A 238 -3.22 5.64 -1.27
CA ILE A 238 -4.34 5.94 -0.38
C ILE A 238 -3.85 5.93 1.06
N PHE A 239 -3.95 7.07 1.70
CA PHE A 239 -3.53 7.22 3.08
C PHE A 239 -4.70 7.29 4.08
N PRO A 240 -5.89 7.83 3.78
CA PRO A 240 -7.08 7.58 4.59
C PRO A 240 -7.96 6.49 3.96
N VAL A 241 -8.32 5.50 4.75
CA VAL A 241 -9.22 4.37 4.39
C VAL A 241 -10.47 4.76 3.57
N PRO A 242 -11.12 5.91 3.82
CA PRO A 242 -12.31 6.29 3.04
C PRO A 242 -12.12 6.39 1.52
N HIS A 243 -10.88 6.49 1.02
CA HIS A 243 -10.61 6.65 -0.41
C HIS A 243 -10.40 5.33 -1.17
N GLU A 244 -10.35 4.20 -0.48
CA GLU A 244 -10.18 2.88 -1.11
C GLU A 244 -11.27 2.59 -2.14
N MET A 245 -12.51 2.86 -1.77
CA MET A 245 -13.65 2.61 -2.65
C MET A 245 -13.60 3.47 -3.92
N ASP A 246 -13.11 4.68 -3.79
CA ASP A 246 -12.96 5.57 -4.94
C ASP A 246 -11.89 5.02 -5.90
N ALA A 247 -10.77 4.52 -5.37
CA ALA A 247 -9.73 3.89 -6.18
C ALA A 247 -10.21 2.60 -6.86
N ILE A 248 -10.93 1.75 -6.12
CA ILE A 248 -11.53 0.51 -6.68
C ILE A 248 -12.56 0.85 -7.76
N SER A 249 -13.48 1.77 -7.49
CA SER A 249 -14.52 2.17 -8.46
C SER A 249 -13.94 2.90 -9.67
N ASN A 250 -12.82 3.60 -9.51
CA ASN A 250 -12.09 4.20 -10.60
C ASN A 250 -11.25 3.19 -11.39
N GLY A 251 -11.14 1.96 -10.90
CA GLY A 251 -10.46 0.87 -11.59
C GLY A 251 -8.95 0.95 -11.51
N ALA A 252 -8.38 1.39 -10.38
CA ALA A 252 -6.94 1.27 -10.13
C ALA A 252 -6.52 -0.21 -10.14
N ASP A 253 -5.38 -0.51 -10.75
CA ASP A 253 -4.81 -1.86 -10.78
C ASP A 253 -4.10 -2.19 -9.47
N ILE A 254 -3.56 -1.15 -8.83
CA ILE A 254 -2.78 -1.25 -7.59
C ILE A 254 -3.29 -0.21 -6.59
N ILE A 255 -3.37 -0.60 -5.33
CA ILE A 255 -3.58 0.30 -4.20
C ILE A 255 -2.35 0.26 -3.32
N LEU A 256 -1.68 1.40 -3.15
CA LEU A 256 -0.63 1.59 -2.15
C LEU A 256 -1.28 2.20 -0.90
N SER A 257 -1.32 1.47 0.22
CA SER A 257 -2.10 1.88 1.39
C SER A 257 -1.42 1.58 2.72
N ASP A 258 -1.70 2.44 3.71
CA ASP A 258 -1.34 2.21 5.11
C ASP A 258 -2.28 1.20 5.78
N PHE A 259 -3.49 0.99 5.26
CA PHE A 259 -4.57 0.30 5.96
C PHE A 259 -5.20 -0.84 5.15
N CYS A 260 -5.27 -0.70 3.84
CA CYS A 260 -5.94 -1.65 2.97
C CYS A 260 -5.22 -3.00 2.97
N TRP A 261 -6.00 -4.07 3.05
CA TRP A 261 -5.52 -5.44 2.92
C TRP A 261 -6.56 -6.31 2.23
N PHE A 262 -6.11 -7.15 1.29
CA PHE A 262 -6.94 -8.19 0.70
C PHE A 262 -6.22 -9.54 0.84
N PRO A 263 -6.91 -10.59 1.31
CA PRO A 263 -6.28 -11.89 1.50
C PRO A 263 -5.81 -12.46 0.16
N THR A 264 -4.66 -13.13 0.18
CA THR A 264 -4.16 -13.91 -0.94
C THR A 264 -4.95 -15.20 -1.10
N GLU A 265 -4.87 -15.81 -2.29
CA GLU A 265 -5.52 -17.09 -2.57
C GLU A 265 -5.07 -18.17 -1.56
N GLY A 266 -6.03 -18.93 -1.06
CA GLY A 266 -5.79 -20.02 -0.10
C GLY A 266 -5.85 -19.61 1.37
N MET A 267 -5.94 -18.32 1.71
CA MET A 267 -6.15 -17.92 3.10
C MET A 267 -7.57 -18.21 3.58
N THR A 268 -7.69 -18.80 4.77
CA THR A 268 -8.97 -19.12 5.40
C THR A 268 -9.24 -18.17 6.56
N PRO A 269 -10.42 -17.53 6.63
CA PRO A 269 -10.76 -16.70 7.78
C PRO A 269 -10.89 -17.53 9.06
N ALA A 270 -10.39 -17.01 10.16
CA ALA A 270 -10.57 -17.59 11.49
C ALA A 270 -12.04 -17.45 11.94
N ARG A 271 -12.69 -16.35 11.58
CA ARG A 271 -14.08 -16.05 11.93
C ARG A 271 -14.81 -15.43 10.75
N THR A 272 -16.07 -15.81 10.54
CA THR A 272 -16.95 -15.21 9.53
C THR A 272 -18.26 -14.77 10.19
N TYR A 273 -18.66 -13.55 9.90
CA TYR A 273 -19.95 -13.01 10.26
C TYR A 273 -20.76 -12.71 8.99
N HIS A 274 -22.04 -13.13 8.97
CA HIS A 274 -22.88 -12.96 7.81
C HIS A 274 -24.30 -12.56 8.20
N VAL A 275 -24.77 -11.43 7.67
CA VAL A 275 -26.12 -10.90 7.89
C VAL A 275 -26.79 -10.62 6.55
N ARG A 276 -28.08 -10.92 6.46
CA ARG A 276 -28.90 -10.68 5.26
C ARG A 276 -30.17 -9.91 5.59
N ASN A 277 -30.65 -9.15 4.62
CA ASN A 277 -31.99 -8.54 4.63
C ASN A 277 -32.26 -7.67 5.87
N ARG A 278 -31.42 -6.65 6.10
CA ARG A 278 -31.58 -5.68 7.20
C ARG A 278 -31.79 -4.26 6.66
N LYS A 279 -32.40 -3.39 7.47
CA LYS A 279 -32.45 -1.95 7.18
C LYS A 279 -31.16 -1.25 7.60
N SER A 280 -30.62 -1.64 8.72
CA SER A 280 -29.34 -1.16 9.25
C SER A 280 -28.61 -2.30 9.94
N ILE A 281 -27.32 -2.17 10.08
CA ILE A 281 -26.46 -3.12 10.78
C ILE A 281 -25.53 -2.31 11.67
N SER A 282 -25.38 -2.74 12.92
CA SER A 282 -24.30 -2.30 13.80
C SER A 282 -23.78 -3.55 14.49
N GLN A 283 -22.51 -3.87 14.25
CA GLN A 283 -21.87 -5.08 14.75
C GLN A 283 -20.46 -4.78 15.22
N SER A 284 -20.18 -5.17 16.47
CA SER A 284 -18.82 -5.25 17.00
C SER A 284 -18.41 -6.72 17.12
N PHE A 285 -17.12 -6.98 17.01
CA PHE A 285 -16.53 -8.30 17.13
C PHE A 285 -15.62 -8.35 18.35
N ASP A 286 -15.32 -9.55 18.84
CA ASP A 286 -14.34 -9.69 19.93
C ASP A 286 -13.01 -9.05 19.55
N GLY A 287 -12.36 -8.43 20.52
CA GLY A 287 -11.08 -7.76 20.33
C GLY A 287 -10.03 -8.69 19.72
N VAL A 288 -9.19 -8.13 18.88
CA VAL A 288 -8.11 -8.84 18.20
C VAL A 288 -6.80 -8.17 18.49
N HIS A 289 -5.76 -8.98 18.69
CA HIS A 289 -4.41 -8.47 18.91
C HIS A 289 -3.75 -8.08 17.59
N LEU A 290 -3.75 -8.99 16.63
CA LEU A 290 -3.13 -8.81 15.34
C LEU A 290 -3.97 -9.55 14.29
N SER A 291 -4.63 -8.79 13.42
CA SER A 291 -5.51 -9.40 12.42
C SER A 291 -5.72 -8.53 11.19
N CYS A 292 -6.35 -9.14 10.19
CA CYS A 292 -6.95 -8.42 9.06
C CYS A 292 -8.42 -8.76 8.93
N MET A 293 -9.18 -7.84 8.40
CA MET A 293 -10.62 -7.99 8.19
C MET A 293 -10.97 -7.68 6.74
N THR A 294 -11.80 -8.51 6.10
CA THR A 294 -12.49 -8.13 4.86
C THR A 294 -13.96 -7.91 5.12
N VAL A 295 -14.49 -6.85 4.55
CA VAL A 295 -15.90 -6.50 4.58
C VAL A 295 -16.45 -6.58 3.16
N ARG A 296 -17.46 -7.42 2.95
CA ARG A 296 -18.22 -7.50 1.70
C ARG A 296 -19.63 -7.05 1.97
N VAL A 297 -20.10 -6.11 1.21
CA VAL A 297 -21.43 -5.55 1.38
C VAL A 297 -22.16 -5.44 0.05
N SER A 298 -23.44 -5.78 0.05
CA SER A 298 -24.37 -5.49 -1.02
C SER A 298 -25.59 -4.80 -0.45
N CYS A 299 -25.93 -3.65 -0.98
CA CYS A 299 -27.09 -2.89 -0.55
C CYS A 299 -27.78 -2.17 -1.72
N LYS A 300 -29.00 -1.72 -1.45
CA LYS A 300 -29.80 -0.89 -2.33
C LYS A 300 -30.05 0.45 -1.67
N GLY A 301 -29.81 1.54 -2.40
CA GLY A 301 -29.91 2.91 -1.89
C GLY A 301 -28.61 3.44 -1.31
N ALA A 302 -28.63 4.68 -0.81
CA ALA A 302 -27.47 5.33 -0.21
C ALA A 302 -27.28 4.90 1.26
N TYR A 303 -26.06 4.53 1.58
CA TYR A 303 -25.66 4.07 2.92
C TYR A 303 -24.38 4.76 3.38
N LYS A 304 -24.34 4.98 4.69
CA LYS A 304 -23.17 5.35 5.43
C LYS A 304 -22.55 4.08 6.01
N LEU A 305 -21.33 3.77 5.57
CA LEU A 305 -20.54 2.67 6.09
C LEU A 305 -19.50 3.23 7.05
N THR A 306 -19.48 2.70 8.27
CA THR A 306 -18.42 2.98 9.25
C THR A 306 -17.71 1.68 9.57
N VAL A 307 -16.38 1.67 9.44
CA VAL A 307 -15.53 0.53 9.82
C VAL A 307 -14.50 1.02 10.83
N ASN A 308 -14.47 0.42 12.01
CA ASN A 308 -13.57 0.79 13.11
C ASN A 308 -13.58 2.30 13.42
N GLY A 309 -14.76 2.93 13.37
CA GLY A 309 -14.93 4.36 13.60
C GLY A 309 -14.64 5.26 12.39
N MET A 310 -14.12 4.73 11.31
CA MET A 310 -13.91 5.47 10.05
C MET A 310 -15.18 5.42 9.21
N GLU A 311 -15.65 6.59 8.81
CA GLU A 311 -16.96 6.77 8.19
C GLU A 311 -16.85 7.24 6.75
N LYS A 312 -17.61 6.63 5.86
CA LYS A 312 -17.83 7.10 4.50
C LYS A 312 -19.23 6.80 3.99
N SER A 313 -19.79 7.76 3.25
CA SER A 313 -21.08 7.60 2.57
C SER A 313 -20.89 6.97 1.19
N TYR A 314 -21.71 5.98 0.88
CA TYR A 314 -21.77 5.34 -0.42
C TYR A 314 -23.18 5.43 -0.99
N ALA A 315 -23.31 5.97 -2.20
CA ALA A 315 -24.51 5.84 -3.01
C ALA A 315 -24.38 4.59 -3.87
N ILE A 316 -25.13 3.54 -3.54
CA ILE A 316 -25.14 2.31 -4.32
C ILE A 316 -26.45 2.24 -5.07
N ASP A 317 -26.44 2.70 -6.30
CA ASP A 317 -27.63 2.70 -7.18
C ASP A 317 -27.90 1.35 -7.85
N ASN A 318 -27.03 0.36 -7.68
CA ASN A 318 -27.12 -0.91 -8.38
C ASN A 318 -27.77 -2.00 -7.55
N ASP A 319 -28.69 -2.72 -8.14
CA ASP A 319 -29.36 -3.88 -7.60
C ASP A 319 -28.36 -5.02 -7.29
N GLY A 320 -27.66 -4.88 -6.17
CA GLY A 320 -26.85 -5.95 -5.62
C GLY A 320 -25.36 -5.96 -5.99
N ALA A 321 -24.79 -4.85 -6.43
CA ALA A 321 -23.32 -4.76 -6.58
C ALA A 321 -22.64 -5.05 -5.23
N GLU A 322 -21.62 -5.90 -5.27
CA GLU A 322 -20.80 -6.21 -4.10
C GLU A 322 -19.67 -5.18 -3.97
N ILE A 323 -19.53 -4.64 -2.77
CA ILE A 323 -18.38 -3.83 -2.37
C ILE A 323 -17.52 -4.68 -1.47
N ARG A 324 -16.21 -4.76 -1.77
CA ARG A 324 -15.24 -5.49 -0.96
C ARG A 324 -14.17 -4.53 -0.46
N LEU A 325 -13.95 -4.54 0.86
CA LEU A 325 -12.95 -3.73 1.56
C LEU A 325 -12.07 -4.63 2.39
N GLY A 326 -10.80 -4.26 2.54
CA GLY A 326 -9.84 -4.96 3.39
C GLY A 326 -9.17 -4.00 4.37
N TYR A 327 -8.94 -4.45 5.61
CA TYR A 327 -8.38 -3.65 6.70
C TYR A 327 -7.36 -4.44 7.50
N ARG A 328 -6.24 -3.79 7.86
CA ARG A 328 -5.27 -4.25 8.86
C ARG A 328 -5.68 -3.73 10.22
N MET A 329 -5.50 -4.52 11.28
CA MET A 329 -5.89 -4.14 12.63
C MET A 329 -4.89 -4.65 13.67
N TYR A 330 -4.72 -3.87 14.74
CA TYR A 330 -3.91 -4.21 15.89
C TYR A 330 -4.56 -3.68 17.15
N ASP A 331 -4.63 -4.52 18.20
CA ASP A 331 -5.22 -4.22 19.52
C ASP A 331 -6.52 -3.40 19.45
N THR A 332 -7.43 -3.81 18.60
CA THR A 332 -8.69 -3.13 18.38
C THR A 332 -9.89 -4.05 18.58
N THR A 333 -11.04 -3.44 18.83
CA THR A 333 -12.34 -4.11 18.74
C THR A 333 -12.96 -3.79 17.38
N PRO A 334 -12.89 -4.73 16.42
CA PRO A 334 -13.42 -4.48 15.09
C PRO A 334 -14.91 -4.16 15.12
N SER A 335 -15.33 -3.20 14.33
CA SER A 335 -16.74 -2.85 14.21
C SER A 335 -17.11 -2.46 12.78
N VAL A 336 -18.36 -2.77 12.40
CA VAL A 336 -18.94 -2.38 11.13
C VAL A 336 -20.34 -1.85 11.36
N GLU A 337 -20.60 -0.64 10.87
CA GLU A 337 -21.95 -0.06 10.87
C GLU A 337 -22.36 0.26 9.44
N LEU A 338 -23.61 -0.04 9.11
CA LEU A 338 -24.29 0.34 7.89
C LEU A 338 -25.61 1.02 8.24
N VAL A 339 -25.72 2.31 7.95
CA VAL A 339 -26.90 3.10 8.24
C VAL A 339 -27.42 3.75 6.96
N PRO A 340 -28.74 3.68 6.65
CA PRO A 340 -29.29 4.40 5.51
C PRO A 340 -29.08 5.90 5.65
N GLU A 341 -28.64 6.57 4.58
CA GLU A 341 -28.56 8.04 4.58
C GLU A 341 -29.94 8.71 4.51
N ASN A 342 -30.91 8.05 3.88
CA ASN A 342 -32.25 8.56 3.72
C ASN A 342 -33.29 7.64 4.40
N ALA A 343 -34.20 8.25 5.14
CA ALA A 343 -35.27 7.54 5.86
C ALA A 343 -36.47 7.13 4.96
N ASP A 344 -36.34 7.13 3.64
CA ASP A 344 -37.44 6.88 2.70
C ASP A 344 -37.96 5.44 2.67
N GLY A 345 -37.38 4.58 3.49
CA GLY A 345 -37.84 3.19 3.68
C GLY A 345 -37.51 2.24 2.52
N LYS A 346 -36.84 2.72 1.45
CA LYS A 346 -36.46 1.91 0.28
C LYS A 346 -35.06 1.30 0.40
N ALA A 347 -34.24 1.86 1.28
CA ALA A 347 -32.88 1.37 1.49
C ALA A 347 -32.89 -0.01 2.18
N LYS A 348 -32.10 -0.94 1.66
CA LYS A 348 -32.00 -2.31 2.16
C LYS A 348 -30.58 -2.85 2.02
N VAL A 349 -30.05 -3.41 3.10
CA VAL A 349 -28.81 -4.23 3.04
C VAL A 349 -29.20 -5.63 2.60
N ASN A 350 -28.81 -6.03 1.40
CA ASN A 350 -29.03 -7.37 0.90
C ASN A 350 -28.21 -8.38 1.71
N TYR A 351 -26.92 -8.09 1.86
CA TYR A 351 -26.06 -8.82 2.80
C TYR A 351 -24.85 -7.97 3.23
N LEU A 352 -24.33 -8.34 4.39
CA LEU A 352 -23.00 -7.99 4.88
C LEU A 352 -22.30 -9.28 5.23
N LYS A 353 -21.09 -9.49 4.74
CA LYS A 353 -20.18 -10.55 5.16
C LYS A 353 -18.89 -9.93 5.68
N VAL A 354 -18.48 -10.31 6.87
CA VAL A 354 -17.19 -9.91 7.46
C VAL A 354 -16.38 -11.16 7.74
N ASP A 355 -15.22 -11.27 7.14
CA ASP A 355 -14.25 -12.32 7.40
C ASP A 355 -13.07 -11.74 8.17
N ILE A 356 -12.69 -12.34 9.31
CA ILE A 356 -11.57 -11.93 10.16
C ILE A 356 -10.50 -13.02 10.07
N TYR A 357 -9.28 -12.59 9.84
CA TYR A 357 -8.07 -13.44 9.73
C TYR A 357 -7.14 -13.09 10.89
N ASP A 358 -6.90 -14.02 11.80
CA ASP A 358 -6.01 -13.86 12.95
C ASP A 358 -4.59 -14.32 12.59
N PHE A 359 -3.55 -13.61 13.13
CA PHE A 359 -2.14 -13.84 12.84
C PHE A 359 -1.27 -13.93 14.10
#